data_ef0be4c55dc60c67b4f1195b7c95392d
#
_entry.id   ef0be4c55dc60c67b4f1195b7c95392d
#
_cell.length_a   1.000
_cell.length_b   1.000
_cell.length_c   1.000
_cell.angle_alpha   90.00
_cell.angle_beta   90.00
_cell.angle_gamma   90.00
#
_symmetry.space_group_name_H-M   'P 1'
#
loop_
_entity.id
_entity.type
_entity.pdbx_description
1 polymer ?
#
loop_
_entity_poly.entity_id
_entity_poly.type
_entity_poly.pdbx_seq_one_letter_code
_entity_poly.pdbx_strand_id
1 'polypeptide(L)'
;MPKVYLSPSLQEYNPYVDGGNEEYYMNLVADAIEPYLLASGIEFDRNSPEMTLSQAIKDSNNSANDLHLAVHSNAAPEGSAGRYTGADIYYYPSSLNGKRFAEILQRNYENIYPYPDDVDIIPTTSLAEVRRTKAPSATRS
;
A
#
# COMPACT_ATOMS: atom_id res chain seq x y z
N MET A 1 -4.47 21.23 -4.86
CA MET A 1 -4.48 19.94 -5.58
C MET A 1 -4.18 18.83 -4.58
N PRO A 2 -5.02 17.83 -4.47
CA PRO A 2 -4.68 16.68 -3.62
C PRO A 2 -3.47 15.95 -4.17
N LYS A 3 -2.68 15.40 -3.26
CA LYS A 3 -1.44 14.72 -3.62
C LYS A 3 -1.27 13.42 -2.82
N VAL A 4 -0.90 12.37 -3.53
CA VAL A 4 -0.65 11.04 -2.97
C VAL A 4 0.82 10.68 -3.15
N TYR A 5 1.41 10.07 -2.14
CA TYR A 5 2.70 9.40 -2.29
C TYR A 5 2.43 7.91 -2.50
N LEU A 6 2.81 7.39 -3.66
CA LEU A 6 2.69 5.97 -3.98
C LEU A 6 3.95 5.24 -3.51
N SER A 7 3.76 4.25 -2.66
CA SER A 7 4.85 3.47 -2.09
C SER A 7 4.64 1.97 -2.35
N PRO A 8 4.88 1.50 -3.59
CA PRO A 8 4.89 0.07 -3.84
C PRO A 8 6.04 -0.59 -3.10
N SER A 9 5.86 -1.87 -2.75
CA SER A 9 6.82 -2.65 -1.98
C SER A 9 8.24 -2.55 -2.54
N LEU A 10 9.22 -2.44 -1.63
CA LEU A 10 10.64 -2.51 -1.95
C LEU A 10 11.24 -3.88 -1.59
N GLN A 11 10.39 -4.87 -1.30
CA GLN A 11 10.82 -6.20 -0.86
C GLN A 11 11.10 -7.11 -2.06
N GLU A 12 12.29 -6.97 -2.64
CA GLU A 12 12.73 -7.84 -3.73
C GLU A 12 13.05 -9.26 -3.27
N TYR A 13 13.21 -9.45 -1.95
CA TYR A 13 13.52 -10.75 -1.36
C TYR A 13 12.28 -11.54 -0.93
N ASN A 14 11.10 -11.13 -1.36
CA ASN A 14 9.85 -11.85 -1.08
C ASN A 14 9.34 -12.49 -2.37
N PRO A 15 9.90 -13.65 -2.77
CA PRO A 15 9.56 -14.27 -4.05
C PRO A 15 8.17 -14.90 -4.02
N TYR A 16 7.51 -14.88 -5.17
CA TYR A 16 6.25 -15.60 -5.36
C TYR A 16 6.51 -17.04 -5.79
N VAL A 17 5.56 -17.91 -5.45
CA VAL A 17 5.64 -19.34 -5.77
C VAL A 17 5.80 -19.58 -7.27
N ASP A 18 5.09 -18.82 -8.10
CA ASP A 18 5.09 -18.99 -9.57
C ASP A 18 6.08 -18.07 -10.28
N GLY A 19 7.00 -17.45 -9.55
CA GLY A 19 8.04 -16.57 -10.10
C GLY A 19 7.78 -15.10 -9.83
N GLY A 20 8.83 -14.28 -10.02
CA GLY A 20 8.79 -12.86 -9.69
C GLY A 20 8.88 -12.63 -8.19
N ASN A 21 8.72 -11.39 -7.78
CA ASN A 21 8.77 -10.99 -6.37
C ASN A 21 7.75 -9.90 -6.09
N GLU A 22 7.60 -9.56 -4.81
CA GLU A 22 6.64 -8.56 -4.37
C GLU A 22 6.93 -7.18 -4.97
N GLU A 23 8.20 -6.76 -4.99
CA GLU A 23 8.59 -5.48 -5.59
C GLU A 23 8.13 -5.37 -7.05
N TYR A 24 8.42 -6.37 -7.85
CA TYR A 24 8.09 -6.36 -9.28
C TYR A 24 6.58 -6.20 -9.50
N TYR A 25 5.78 -7.04 -8.83
CA TYR A 25 4.32 -7.03 -9.04
C TYR A 25 3.65 -5.80 -8.43
N MET A 26 4.15 -5.31 -7.30
CA MET A 26 3.58 -4.11 -6.69
C MET A 26 3.91 -2.86 -7.49
N ASN A 27 5.04 -2.84 -8.19
CA ASN A 27 5.34 -1.78 -9.14
C ASN A 27 4.39 -1.80 -10.34
N LEU A 28 3.99 -2.98 -10.81
CA LEU A 28 2.96 -3.09 -11.86
C LEU A 28 1.62 -2.54 -11.37
N VAL A 29 1.25 -2.81 -10.12
CA VAL A 29 0.03 -2.26 -9.52
C VAL A 29 0.11 -0.73 -9.46
N ALA A 30 1.23 -0.19 -9.00
CA ALA A 30 1.41 1.26 -8.96
C ALA A 30 1.35 1.88 -10.37
N ASP A 31 1.96 1.24 -11.37
CA ASP A 31 1.87 1.67 -12.77
C ASP A 31 0.41 1.76 -13.23
N ALA A 32 -0.42 0.80 -12.82
CA ALA A 32 -1.84 0.78 -13.16
C ALA A 32 -2.65 1.85 -12.42
N ILE A 33 -2.22 2.26 -11.24
CA ILE A 33 -2.89 3.30 -10.44
C ILE A 33 -2.64 4.71 -11.03
N GLU A 34 -1.44 4.98 -11.54
CA GLU A 34 -1.05 6.32 -11.98
C GLU A 34 -2.04 6.98 -12.95
N PRO A 35 -2.51 6.32 -14.02
CA PRO A 35 -3.47 6.96 -14.94
C PRO A 35 -4.77 7.38 -14.26
N TYR A 36 -5.24 6.61 -13.27
CA TYR A 36 -6.47 6.93 -12.55
C TYR A 36 -6.29 8.16 -11.67
N LEU A 37 -5.13 8.31 -11.04
CA LEU A 37 -4.82 9.52 -10.25
C LEU A 37 -4.80 10.75 -11.15
N LEU A 38 -4.11 10.67 -12.29
CA LEU A 38 -4.04 11.78 -13.25
C LEU A 38 -5.42 12.14 -13.78
N ALA A 39 -6.23 11.16 -14.14
CA ALA A 39 -7.59 11.39 -14.64
C ALA A 39 -8.49 12.02 -13.56
N SER A 40 -8.20 11.80 -12.29
CA SER A 40 -8.96 12.36 -11.17
C SER A 40 -8.42 13.71 -10.68
N GLY A 41 -7.42 14.28 -11.34
CA GLY A 41 -6.80 15.53 -10.93
C GLY A 41 -5.96 15.43 -9.65
N ILE A 42 -5.45 14.24 -9.34
CA ILE A 42 -4.63 13.99 -8.17
C ILE A 42 -3.17 13.94 -8.57
N GLU A 43 -2.35 14.77 -7.94
CA GLU A 43 -0.90 14.71 -8.11
C GLU A 43 -0.32 13.55 -7.32
N PHE A 44 0.83 13.05 -7.74
CA PHE A 44 1.52 12.01 -6.99
C PHE A 44 3.03 12.10 -7.16
N ASP A 45 3.72 11.64 -6.11
CA ASP A 45 5.12 11.21 -6.17
C ASP A 45 5.16 9.71 -5.90
N ARG A 46 6.28 9.10 -6.16
CA ARG A 46 6.42 7.65 -6.05
C ARG A 46 7.84 7.30 -5.63
N ASN A 47 8.01 6.25 -4.83
CA ASN A 47 9.35 5.76 -4.50
C ASN A 47 10.04 5.15 -5.73
N SER A 48 11.36 5.08 -5.66
CA SER A 48 12.18 4.42 -6.67
C SER A 48 12.59 3.03 -6.17
N PRO A 49 12.69 2.02 -7.05
CA PRO A 49 13.13 0.68 -6.65
C PRO A 49 14.53 0.63 -5.99
N GLU A 50 15.37 1.64 -6.24
CA GLU A 50 16.70 1.72 -5.63
C GLU A 50 16.68 2.24 -4.19
N MET A 51 15.56 2.78 -3.73
CA MET A 51 15.44 3.29 -2.37
C MET A 51 15.36 2.16 -1.35
N THR A 52 15.87 2.44 -0.15
CA THR A 52 15.54 1.65 1.04
C THR A 52 14.18 2.11 1.56
N LEU A 53 13.56 1.33 2.44
CA LEU A 53 12.30 1.73 3.07
C LEU A 53 12.45 3.06 3.83
N SER A 54 13.55 3.24 4.56
CA SER A 54 13.80 4.51 5.26
C SER A 54 13.91 5.69 4.31
N GLN A 55 14.54 5.50 3.16
CA GLN A 55 14.65 6.54 2.14
C GLN A 55 13.29 6.89 1.54
N ALA A 56 12.44 5.89 1.28
CA ALA A 56 11.09 6.12 0.76
C ALA A 56 10.23 6.90 1.77
N ILE A 57 10.30 6.54 3.05
CA ILE A 57 9.57 7.26 4.10
C ILE A 57 10.06 8.71 4.20
N LYS A 58 11.37 8.93 4.15
CA LYS A 58 11.96 10.26 4.16
C LYS A 58 11.52 11.08 2.96
N ASP A 59 11.52 10.47 1.78
CA ASP A 59 11.09 11.11 0.54
C ASP A 59 9.61 11.56 0.65
N SER A 60 8.75 10.67 1.14
CA SER A 60 7.35 11.00 1.40
C SER A 60 7.20 12.15 2.39
N ASN A 61 7.99 12.16 3.46
CA ASN A 61 7.91 13.18 4.51
C ASN A 61 8.49 14.53 4.08
N ASN A 62 9.32 14.57 3.04
CA ASN A 62 9.91 15.80 2.53
C ASN A 62 8.99 16.59 1.60
N SER A 63 7.84 16.04 1.25
CA SER A 63 6.83 16.74 0.47
C SER A 63 5.50 16.71 1.19
N ALA A 64 4.61 17.65 0.85
CA ALA A 64 3.28 17.71 1.46
C ALA A 64 2.35 16.76 0.71
N ASN A 65 2.02 15.65 1.34
CA ASN A 65 1.09 14.66 0.79
C ASN A 65 -0.19 14.60 1.63
N ASP A 66 -1.31 14.37 0.98
CA ASP A 66 -2.59 14.15 1.65
C ASP A 66 -2.77 12.70 2.08
N LEU A 67 -2.09 11.79 1.39
CA LEU A 67 -2.12 10.36 1.70
C LEU A 67 -0.79 9.72 1.28
N HIS A 68 -0.25 8.88 2.17
CA HIS A 68 0.84 7.95 1.83
C HIS A 68 0.20 6.57 1.62
N LEU A 69 0.17 6.12 0.37
CA LEU A 69 -0.45 4.84 0.02
C LEU A 69 0.64 3.81 -0.28
N ALA A 70 0.78 2.85 0.60
CA ALA A 70 1.70 1.74 0.43
C ALA A 70 0.95 0.51 -0.08
N VAL A 71 1.54 -0.18 -1.04
CA VAL A 71 0.96 -1.38 -1.64
C VAL A 71 1.93 -2.53 -1.47
N HIS A 72 1.47 -3.54 -0.76
CA HIS A 72 2.24 -4.77 -0.51
C HIS A 72 1.39 -5.98 -0.84
N SER A 73 2.05 -7.10 -1.07
CA SER A 73 1.41 -8.41 -1.09
C SER A 73 2.36 -9.39 -0.42
N ASN A 74 1.82 -10.32 0.35
CA ASN A 74 2.64 -11.32 1.02
C ASN A 74 2.56 -12.63 0.25
N ALA A 75 3.73 -13.25 0.04
CA ALA A 75 3.76 -14.60 -0.51
C ALA A 75 3.38 -15.60 0.58
N ALA A 76 2.59 -16.61 0.23
CA ALA A 76 2.32 -17.71 1.14
C ALA A 76 3.62 -18.48 1.43
N PRO A 77 3.78 -19.02 2.65
CA PRO A 77 4.90 -19.92 2.93
C PRO A 77 4.93 -21.10 1.95
N GLU A 78 6.11 -21.63 1.70
CA GLU A 78 6.27 -22.79 0.84
C GLU A 78 5.38 -23.95 1.33
N GLY A 79 4.67 -24.58 0.43
CA GLY A 79 3.72 -25.64 0.76
C GLY A 79 2.34 -25.16 1.20
N SER A 80 2.14 -23.86 1.31
CA SER A 80 0.85 -23.26 1.71
C SER A 80 0.23 -22.38 0.62
N ALA A 81 0.75 -22.46 -0.61
CA ALA A 81 0.24 -21.68 -1.73
C ALA A 81 -1.25 -21.92 -1.94
N GLY A 82 -2.02 -20.83 -2.08
CA GLY A 82 -3.45 -20.88 -2.29
C GLY A 82 -4.30 -21.09 -1.03
N ARG A 83 -3.69 -21.25 0.13
CA ARG A 83 -4.41 -21.44 1.40
C ARG A 83 -4.76 -20.14 2.10
N TYR A 84 -4.05 -19.06 1.77
CA TYR A 84 -4.25 -17.76 2.38
C TYR A 84 -4.94 -16.83 1.40
N THR A 85 -6.06 -16.25 1.84
CA THR A 85 -6.81 -15.26 1.11
C THR A 85 -6.99 -14.04 1.99
N GLY A 86 -7.44 -12.94 1.42
CA GLY A 86 -7.74 -11.75 2.16
C GLY A 86 -6.89 -10.57 1.73
N ALA A 87 -7.35 -9.40 2.10
CA ALA A 87 -6.63 -8.15 1.94
C ALA A 87 -6.78 -7.36 3.23
N ASP A 88 -5.66 -6.92 3.76
CA ASP A 88 -5.64 -6.11 4.96
C ASP A 88 -5.21 -4.69 4.60
N ILE A 89 -5.86 -3.71 5.21
CA ILE A 89 -5.53 -2.31 5.03
C ILE A 89 -5.18 -1.75 6.39
N TYR A 90 -3.92 -1.38 6.58
CA TYR A 90 -3.38 -0.93 7.85
C TYR A 90 -3.37 0.59 7.94
N TYR A 91 -3.70 1.11 9.10
CA TYR A 91 -3.65 2.55 9.39
C TYR A 91 -3.14 2.79 10.81
N TYR A 92 -2.68 4.02 11.08
CA TYR A 92 -2.20 4.37 12.43
C TYR A 92 -3.39 4.60 13.36
N PRO A 93 -3.39 4.02 14.59
CA PRO A 93 -4.58 4.01 15.47
C PRO A 93 -5.15 5.39 15.81
N SER A 94 -4.30 6.40 15.97
CA SER A 94 -4.75 7.75 16.32
C SER A 94 -5.03 8.64 15.10
N SER A 95 -4.81 8.14 13.89
CA SER A 95 -5.03 8.92 12.67
C SER A 95 -6.46 8.77 12.19
N LEU A 96 -7.28 9.79 12.41
CA LEU A 96 -8.66 9.80 11.91
C LEU A 96 -8.71 9.78 10.39
N ASN A 97 -7.83 10.53 9.74
CA ASN A 97 -7.77 10.58 8.28
C ASN A 97 -7.22 9.27 7.71
N GLY A 98 -6.25 8.65 8.36
CA GLY A 98 -5.74 7.33 7.95
C GLY A 98 -6.84 6.28 7.99
N LYS A 99 -7.63 6.26 9.06
CA LYS A 99 -8.77 5.36 9.18
C LYS A 99 -9.81 5.61 8.09
N ARG A 100 -10.09 6.88 7.80
CA ARG A 100 -11.05 7.27 6.77
C ARG A 100 -10.62 6.80 5.39
N PHE A 101 -9.35 6.97 5.04
CA PHE A 101 -8.82 6.46 3.78
C PHE A 101 -8.87 4.93 3.73
N ALA A 102 -8.55 4.26 4.84
CA ALA A 102 -8.64 2.81 4.92
C ALA A 102 -10.08 2.31 4.68
N GLU A 103 -11.07 2.98 5.27
CA GLU A 103 -12.48 2.64 5.07
C GLU A 103 -12.92 2.83 3.61
N ILE A 104 -12.47 3.90 2.96
CA ILE A 104 -12.77 4.15 1.54
C ILE A 104 -12.15 3.04 0.67
N LEU A 105 -10.89 2.69 0.92
CA LEU A 105 -10.22 1.61 0.21
C LEU A 105 -10.92 0.27 0.44
N GLN A 106 -11.33 -0.02 1.66
CA GLN A 106 -12.06 -1.25 1.99
C GLN A 106 -13.34 -1.37 1.17
N ARG A 107 -14.16 -0.33 1.14
CA ARG A 107 -15.43 -0.36 0.40
C ARG A 107 -15.22 -0.59 -1.08
N ASN A 108 -14.25 0.10 -1.67
CA ASN A 108 -13.99 -0.04 -3.10
C ASN A 108 -13.38 -1.40 -3.42
N TYR A 109 -12.51 -1.91 -2.55
CA TYR A 109 -11.87 -3.20 -2.75
C TYR A 109 -12.86 -4.36 -2.62
N GLU A 110 -13.81 -4.27 -1.67
CA GLU A 110 -14.86 -5.28 -1.49
C GLU A 110 -15.70 -5.48 -2.76
N ASN A 111 -15.85 -4.44 -3.57
CA ASN A 111 -16.63 -4.51 -4.81
C ASN A 111 -15.97 -5.37 -5.89
N ILE A 112 -14.66 -5.59 -5.83
CA ILE A 112 -13.92 -6.29 -6.89
C ILE A 112 -13.18 -7.52 -6.38
N TYR A 113 -12.98 -7.64 -5.05
CA TYR A 113 -12.23 -8.75 -4.49
C TYR A 113 -13.09 -10.01 -4.43
N PRO A 114 -12.54 -11.18 -4.84
CA PRO A 114 -13.32 -12.44 -4.88
C PRO A 114 -13.86 -12.89 -3.51
N TYR A 115 -13.23 -12.42 -2.43
CA TYR A 115 -13.62 -12.78 -1.06
C TYR A 115 -13.87 -11.50 -0.25
N PRO A 116 -15.00 -10.78 -0.51
CA PRO A 116 -15.24 -9.47 0.10
C PRO A 116 -15.27 -9.46 1.63
N ASP A 117 -15.65 -10.59 2.25
CA ASP A 117 -15.65 -10.71 3.71
C ASP A 117 -14.25 -10.79 4.31
N ASP A 118 -13.23 -11.00 3.48
CA ASP A 118 -11.83 -11.07 3.89
C ASP A 118 -11.07 -9.75 3.67
N VAL A 119 -11.76 -8.65 3.43
CA VAL A 119 -11.14 -7.32 3.31
C VAL A 119 -11.32 -6.59 4.63
N ASP A 120 -10.24 -6.47 5.39
CA ASP A 120 -10.27 -5.87 6.73
C ASP A 120 -9.46 -4.60 6.83
N ILE A 121 -9.87 -3.69 7.71
CA ILE A 121 -9.04 -2.55 8.11
C ILE A 121 -8.49 -2.82 9.52
N ILE A 122 -7.21 -2.55 9.72
CA ILE A 122 -6.50 -2.94 10.94
C ILE A 122 -5.65 -1.78 11.45
N PRO A 123 -5.90 -1.30 12.68
CA PRO A 123 -5.00 -0.31 13.29
C PRO A 123 -3.67 -0.97 13.67
N THR A 124 -2.56 -0.31 13.39
CA THR A 124 -1.25 -0.85 13.75
C THR A 124 -0.24 0.24 14.06
N THR A 125 0.68 -0.06 14.97
CA THR A 125 1.84 0.77 15.27
C THR A 125 3.14 0.09 14.85
N SER A 126 3.07 -1.12 14.30
CA SER A 126 4.25 -1.94 14.01
C SER A 126 4.82 -1.74 12.61
N LEU A 127 4.05 -1.21 11.67
CA LEU A 127 4.52 -0.97 10.31
C LEU A 127 5.17 0.41 10.19
N ALA A 128 6.41 0.45 9.72
CA ALA A 128 7.16 1.69 9.60
C ALA A 128 6.47 2.70 8.68
N GLU A 129 5.90 2.26 7.57
CA GLU A 129 5.21 3.16 6.64
C GLU A 129 3.94 3.78 7.22
N VAL A 130 3.33 3.11 8.20
CA VAL A 130 2.17 3.65 8.91
C VAL A 130 2.61 4.58 10.04
N ARG A 131 3.63 4.17 10.81
CA ARG A 131 4.06 4.87 12.02
C ARG A 131 4.89 6.12 11.73
N ARG A 132 5.76 6.07 10.71
CA ARG A 132 6.79 7.08 10.49
C ARG A 132 6.47 8.12 9.42
N THR A 133 5.35 7.99 8.75
CA THR A 133 4.93 8.96 7.74
C THR A 133 4.16 10.13 8.38
N LYS A 134 4.43 11.35 7.89
CA LYS A 134 3.73 12.56 8.35
C LYS A 134 2.32 12.63 7.79
N ALA A 135 2.13 12.22 6.55
CA ALA A 135 0.81 12.17 5.93
C ALA A 135 -0.02 11.04 6.53
N PRO A 136 -1.36 11.14 6.51
CA PRO A 136 -2.21 9.99 6.78
C PRO A 136 -1.78 8.83 5.90
N SER A 137 -1.69 7.63 6.47
CA SER A 137 -1.15 6.48 5.76
C SER A 137 -2.17 5.34 5.71
N ALA A 138 -2.26 4.71 4.57
CA ALA A 138 -2.98 3.46 4.40
C ALA A 138 -2.06 2.47 3.68
N THR A 139 -1.89 1.29 4.24
CA THR A 139 -1.03 0.24 3.69
C THR A 139 -1.88 -0.98 3.38
N ARG A 140 -2.01 -1.30 2.09
CA ARG A 140 -2.69 -2.50 1.63
C ARG A 140 -1.70 -3.67 1.61
N SER A 141 -2.08 -4.73 2.23
CA SER A 141 -1.28 -5.97 2.24
C SER A 141 -2.14 -7.20 1.96
#